data_63308f24eca9bbd1cc1a9e43c560780d
#
_entry.id   63308f24eca9bbd1cc1a9e43c560780d
#
_cell.length_a   1.000
_cell.length_b   1.000
_cell.length_c   1.000
_cell.angle_alpha   90.00
_cell.angle_beta   90.00
_cell.angle_gamma   90.00
#
_symmetry.space_group_name_H-M   'P 1'
#
loop_
_entity.id
_entity.type
_entity.pdbx_description
1 polymer ?
#
loop_
_entity_poly.entity_id
_entity_poly.type
_entity_poly.pdbx_seq_one_letter_code
_entity_poly.pdbx_strand_id
1 'polypeptide(L)'
;MTNSRIQAKKEKRVKKTPKKKKSRLALKVFLIVIALMLVSGGAYAYYLYKQGEKAANKAYDNENQREKSDLRTEKVEPLKDNISILFVGIDDSEKREQGTDHSRSDALMLATLNNKDKSVKLLSIPRDSYVYIPYVGYQDKITHAHAYGGTQATIDTVENLLNVPVDYYYRLNFDAFIQIVDALGGIEVKVPYALHELDENDKRTVNLKPGKQILDGSEALALARTRHQDSDIQRGERQQMILKAIIKKASSVSSFTKYDNILAAIGNNMKTNMTFGEMKSLAAYVKNGMPKVKSLSLKGTDDMSTGVYYYKLDENGLAETRQVLQKQLGISDSDLSKSNQQTDNNTNQQNTNNQQNNTNQQNTNNQQQNTNQQNNNAGNNNAGYQSGSTNNYSGSYNSGGNQ
;
A
#
# COMPACT_ATOMS: atom_id res chain seq x y z
N MET A 1 98.64 22.04 65.08
CA MET A 1 98.48 21.34 63.78
C MET A 1 97.22 20.53 63.84
N THR A 2 96.21 20.94 63.23
CA THR A 2 95.22 20.05 62.48
C THR A 2 94.05 20.89 62.00
N ASN A 3 93.95 20.96 60.70
CA ASN A 3 92.85 21.58 59.96
C ASN A 3 91.55 20.82 60.08
N SER A 4 90.46 21.42 60.50
CA SER A 4 89.11 20.87 60.31
C SER A 4 88.33 21.63 59.19
N ARG A 5 88.12 20.94 58.08
CA ARG A 5 87.32 21.44 56.93
C ARG A 5 85.85 21.36 57.26
N ILE A 6 85.17 22.47 57.29
CA ILE A 6 83.73 22.59 57.34
C ILE A 6 83.19 22.34 55.92
N GLN A 7 82.46 21.22 55.70
CA GLN A 7 81.75 21.00 54.47
C GLN A 7 80.37 21.62 54.58
N ALA A 8 80.10 22.61 53.72
CA ALA A 8 78.78 23.24 53.56
C ALA A 8 77.85 22.30 52.75
N LYS A 9 76.83 21.83 53.39
CA LYS A 9 75.77 20.98 52.78
C LYS A 9 74.83 21.85 51.94
N LYS A 10 74.97 21.86 50.59
CA LYS A 10 74.00 22.49 49.67
C LYS A 10 72.70 21.76 49.67
N GLU A 11 71.65 22.25 50.33
CA GLU A 11 70.27 21.82 50.16
C GLU A 11 69.77 22.17 48.78
N LYS A 12 69.52 21.15 47.97
CA LYS A 12 68.78 21.26 46.70
C LYS A 12 67.31 21.55 47.00
N ARG A 13 66.89 22.78 46.92
CA ARG A 13 65.48 23.18 46.85
C ARG A 13 64.84 22.53 45.58
N VAL A 14 64.10 21.50 45.77
CA VAL A 14 63.23 20.93 44.72
C VAL A 14 62.12 21.94 44.44
N LYS A 15 62.20 22.61 43.28
CA LYS A 15 61.11 23.46 42.77
C LYS A 15 59.92 22.58 42.47
N LYS A 16 58.85 22.58 43.30
CA LYS A 16 57.56 22.01 43.00
C LYS A 16 56.93 22.71 41.79
N THR A 17 56.94 22.07 40.62
CA THR A 17 56.25 22.58 39.44
C THR A 17 54.74 22.67 39.76
N PRO A 18 54.04 23.75 39.40
CA PRO A 18 52.62 23.87 39.65
C PRO A 18 51.87 22.85 38.81
N LYS A 19 51.14 21.92 39.44
CA LYS A 19 50.23 20.98 38.75
C LYS A 19 49.22 21.77 37.95
N LYS A 20 49.24 21.63 36.61
CA LYS A 20 48.41 22.31 35.65
C LYS A 20 46.90 22.08 35.97
N LYS A 21 46.21 23.12 36.45
CA LYS A 21 44.72 23.16 36.56
C LYS A 21 43.98 23.02 35.19
N LYS A 22 44.72 22.83 34.07
CA LYS A 22 44.21 22.76 32.68
C LYS A 22 43.41 21.51 32.37
N SER A 23 43.58 20.40 33.09
CA SER A 23 42.88 19.13 32.76
C SER A 23 41.39 19.15 33.12
N ARG A 24 41.01 19.85 34.19
CA ARG A 24 39.59 19.95 34.61
C ARG A 24 38.75 20.84 33.69
N LEU A 25 39.34 21.89 33.09
CA LEU A 25 38.65 22.75 32.13
C LEU A 25 38.46 22.00 30.79
N ALA A 26 39.50 21.32 30.31
CA ALA A 26 39.43 20.51 29.10
C ALA A 26 38.37 19.38 29.23
N LEU A 27 38.30 18.71 30.40
CA LEU A 27 37.27 17.71 30.67
C LEU A 27 35.83 18.31 30.68
N LYS A 28 35.67 19.51 31.28
CA LYS A 28 34.36 20.19 31.26
C LYS A 28 33.93 20.58 29.85
N VAL A 29 34.84 21.13 29.04
CA VAL A 29 34.57 21.46 27.63
C VAL A 29 34.24 20.21 26.82
N PHE A 30 34.95 19.12 27.01
CA PHE A 30 34.68 17.84 26.37
C PHE A 30 33.29 17.29 26.73
N LEU A 31 32.90 17.33 28.01
CA LEU A 31 31.56 16.93 28.47
C LEU A 31 30.45 17.81 27.91
N ILE A 32 30.69 19.12 27.79
CA ILE A 32 29.74 20.08 27.17
C ILE A 32 29.56 19.73 25.68
N VAL A 33 30.66 19.48 24.96
CA VAL A 33 30.58 19.08 23.52
C VAL A 33 29.81 17.76 23.36
N ILE A 34 30.07 16.76 24.19
CA ILE A 34 29.28 15.51 24.18
C ILE A 34 27.82 15.79 24.50
N ALA A 35 27.49 16.58 25.50
CA ALA A 35 26.13 16.94 25.83
C ALA A 35 25.43 17.67 24.67
N LEU A 36 26.11 18.60 24.00
CA LEU A 36 25.58 19.27 22.80
C LEU A 36 25.37 18.29 21.64
N MET A 37 26.30 17.35 21.42
CA MET A 37 26.11 16.28 20.40
C MET A 37 24.91 15.38 20.73
N LEU A 38 24.73 15.02 21.99
CA LEU A 38 23.57 14.20 22.40
C LEU A 38 22.25 14.95 22.26
N VAL A 39 22.21 16.23 22.62
CA VAL A 39 21.03 17.09 22.48
C VAL A 39 20.72 17.32 21.00
N SER A 40 21.71 17.65 20.18
CA SER A 40 21.50 17.84 18.73
C SER A 40 21.13 16.53 18.03
N GLY A 41 21.73 15.40 18.41
CA GLY A 41 21.35 14.07 17.91
C GLY A 41 19.94 13.68 18.32
N GLY A 42 19.55 13.95 19.57
CA GLY A 42 18.19 13.72 20.06
C GLY A 42 17.15 14.61 19.37
N ALA A 43 17.46 15.90 19.18
CA ALA A 43 16.60 16.83 18.45
C ALA A 43 16.42 16.43 16.98
N TYR A 44 17.50 15.99 16.32
CA TYR A 44 17.46 15.48 14.95
C TYR A 44 16.65 14.18 14.85
N ALA A 45 16.86 13.24 15.76
CA ALA A 45 16.06 12.01 15.81
C ALA A 45 14.57 12.27 16.04
N TYR A 46 14.23 13.25 16.90
CA TYR A 46 12.85 13.69 17.11
C TYR A 46 12.25 14.34 15.85
N TYR A 47 13.03 15.18 15.16
CA TYR A 47 12.63 15.77 13.88
C TYR A 47 12.30 14.69 12.85
N LEU A 48 13.18 13.69 12.67
CA LEU A 48 12.95 12.57 11.75
C LEU A 48 11.69 11.78 12.12
N TYR A 49 11.51 11.51 13.41
CA TYR A 49 10.31 10.85 13.90
C TYR A 49 9.03 11.61 13.51
N LYS A 50 9.01 12.93 13.69
CA LYS A 50 7.86 13.77 13.33
C LYS A 50 7.63 13.86 11.83
N GLN A 51 8.68 13.89 11.03
CA GLN A 51 8.55 13.83 9.56
C GLN A 51 7.96 12.48 9.10
N GLY A 52 8.40 11.37 9.69
CA GLY A 52 7.86 10.05 9.41
C GLY A 52 6.39 9.93 9.78
N GLU A 53 6.01 10.41 10.97
CA GLU A 53 4.62 10.45 11.42
C GLU A 53 3.74 11.29 10.46
N LYS A 54 4.22 12.47 10.05
CA LYS A 54 3.50 13.35 9.11
C LYS A 54 3.31 12.68 7.74
N ALA A 55 4.35 12.04 7.22
CA ALA A 55 4.29 11.35 5.94
C ALA A 55 3.37 10.13 5.99
N ALA A 56 3.44 9.32 7.04
CA ALA A 56 2.54 8.19 7.25
C ALA A 56 1.07 8.63 7.37
N ASN A 57 0.81 9.72 8.11
CA ASN A 57 -0.54 10.27 8.23
C ASN A 57 -1.08 10.82 6.90
N LYS A 58 -0.19 11.32 6.02
CA LYS A 58 -0.57 11.77 4.67
C LYS A 58 -0.87 10.59 3.73
N ALA A 59 -0.13 9.48 3.88
CA ALA A 59 -0.34 8.26 3.14
C ALA A 59 -1.53 7.45 3.68
N TYR A 60 -1.97 7.70 4.91
CA TYR A 60 -3.09 7.00 5.52
C TYR A 60 -4.39 7.30 4.77
N ASP A 61 -5.06 6.25 4.33
CA ASP A 61 -6.29 6.34 3.55
C ASP A 61 -7.50 6.45 4.49
N ASN A 62 -7.96 7.69 4.73
CA ASN A 62 -9.11 7.95 5.58
C ASN A 62 -10.45 7.60 4.90
N GLU A 63 -10.47 7.42 3.58
CA GLU A 63 -11.68 7.11 2.83
C GLU A 63 -12.02 5.63 2.92
N ASN A 64 -10.98 4.78 2.97
CA ASN A 64 -11.13 3.34 3.13
C ASN A 64 -10.98 2.93 4.60
N GLN A 65 -12.04 3.14 5.40
CA GLN A 65 -12.05 2.92 6.86
C GLN A 65 -12.29 1.46 7.25
N ARG A 66 -11.84 0.51 6.47
CA ARG A 66 -11.95 -0.90 6.82
C ARG A 66 -11.06 -1.20 8.05
N GLU A 67 -11.68 -1.47 9.21
CA GLU A 67 -10.93 -1.79 10.44
C GLU A 67 -10.22 -3.14 10.37
N LYS A 68 -10.85 -4.14 9.73
CA LYS A 68 -10.32 -5.49 9.55
C LYS A 68 -10.91 -6.16 8.31
N SER A 69 -10.28 -7.22 7.84
CA SER A 69 -10.88 -8.12 6.84
C SER A 69 -12.12 -8.83 7.39
N ASP A 70 -13.14 -9.03 6.56
CA ASP A 70 -14.33 -9.82 6.93
C ASP A 70 -13.97 -11.30 7.13
N LEU A 71 -12.85 -11.76 6.58
CA LEU A 71 -12.27 -13.07 6.82
C LEU A 71 -11.47 -13.16 8.13
N ARG A 72 -11.51 -12.13 8.98
CA ARG A 72 -10.91 -12.12 10.32
C ARG A 72 -11.96 -11.94 11.40
N THR A 73 -11.85 -12.67 12.49
CA THR A 73 -12.66 -12.47 13.70
C THR A 73 -12.26 -11.20 14.45
N GLU A 74 -10.95 -10.89 14.48
CA GLU A 74 -10.37 -9.74 15.18
C GLU A 74 -9.37 -9.00 14.30
N LYS A 75 -9.11 -7.72 14.63
CA LYS A 75 -8.05 -6.94 14.00
C LYS A 75 -6.69 -7.53 14.38
N VAL A 76 -5.79 -7.67 13.41
CA VAL A 76 -4.44 -8.22 13.61
C VAL A 76 -3.39 -7.12 13.82
N GLU A 77 -2.34 -7.45 14.57
CA GLU A 77 -1.21 -6.56 14.85
C GLU A 77 0.09 -7.10 14.20
N PRO A 78 0.86 -6.26 13.45
CA PRO A 78 1.99 -6.73 12.63
C PRO A 78 3.10 -7.46 13.37
N LEU A 79 3.35 -7.32 14.64
CA LEU A 79 4.42 -8.04 15.37
C LEU A 79 3.92 -9.23 16.17
N LYS A 80 2.61 -9.32 16.39
CA LYS A 80 2.00 -10.38 17.20
C LYS A 80 1.43 -11.47 16.31
N ASP A 81 0.77 -11.06 15.24
CA ASP A 81 -0.01 -11.94 14.39
C ASP A 81 0.68 -12.22 13.06
N ASN A 82 0.25 -13.28 12.39
CA ASN A 82 0.55 -13.48 10.98
C ASN A 82 -0.38 -12.56 10.17
N ILE A 83 0.19 -11.82 9.25
CA ILE A 83 -0.54 -10.79 8.49
C ILE A 83 -0.37 -10.95 7.00
N SER A 84 -1.31 -10.38 6.25
CA SER A 84 -1.24 -10.22 4.81
C SER A 84 -1.18 -8.75 4.42
N ILE A 85 -0.43 -8.45 3.35
CA ILE A 85 -0.27 -7.12 2.79
C ILE A 85 -0.45 -7.19 1.29
N LEU A 86 -1.43 -6.46 0.74
CA LEU A 86 -1.64 -6.33 -0.69
C LEU A 86 -0.90 -5.10 -1.23
N PHE A 87 -0.02 -5.31 -2.20
CA PHE A 87 0.60 -4.24 -2.98
C PHE A 87 -0.16 -4.06 -4.28
N VAL A 88 -0.65 -2.83 -4.50
CA VAL A 88 -1.42 -2.43 -5.69
C VAL A 88 -0.64 -1.35 -6.42
N GLY A 89 -0.05 -1.68 -7.55
CA GLY A 89 0.60 -0.73 -8.44
C GLY A 89 -0.39 -0.19 -9.46
N ILE A 90 -0.59 1.13 -9.49
CA ILE A 90 -1.50 1.80 -10.43
C ILE A 90 -0.72 2.68 -11.40
N ASP A 91 -1.28 2.87 -12.61
CA ASP A 91 -0.81 3.84 -13.59
C ASP A 91 -1.82 5.00 -13.63
N ASP A 92 -1.54 6.04 -12.85
CA ASP A 92 -2.32 7.27 -12.76
C ASP A 92 -1.66 8.43 -13.52
N SER A 93 -0.81 8.14 -14.52
CA SER A 93 -0.12 9.17 -15.29
C SER A 93 -1.11 10.20 -15.84
N GLU A 94 -0.80 11.49 -15.73
CA GLU A 94 -1.62 12.60 -16.22
C GLU A 94 -2.02 12.45 -17.69
N LYS A 95 -1.19 11.77 -18.48
CA LYS A 95 -1.44 11.47 -19.91
C LYS A 95 -2.65 10.57 -20.14
N ARG A 96 -3.08 9.77 -19.16
CA ARG A 96 -4.23 8.87 -19.30
C ARG A 96 -5.54 9.48 -18.83
N GLU A 97 -5.52 10.65 -18.19
CA GLU A 97 -6.68 11.40 -17.72
C GLU A 97 -7.72 10.59 -16.90
N GLN A 98 -7.32 9.40 -16.38
CA GLN A 98 -8.22 8.47 -15.69
C GLN A 98 -8.33 8.78 -14.18
N GLY A 99 -7.39 9.57 -13.64
CA GLY A 99 -7.29 9.83 -12.21
C GLY A 99 -6.88 8.58 -11.40
N THR A 100 -6.52 8.79 -10.15
CA THR A 100 -6.06 7.70 -9.25
C THR A 100 -7.13 6.66 -8.96
N ASP A 101 -8.41 7.04 -8.92
CA ASP A 101 -9.50 6.19 -8.44
C ASP A 101 -10.13 5.34 -9.56
N HIS A 102 -9.89 5.68 -10.83
CA HIS A 102 -10.38 4.93 -12.00
C HIS A 102 -9.26 4.30 -12.84
N SER A 103 -8.02 4.34 -12.34
CA SER A 103 -6.89 3.68 -12.99
C SER A 103 -6.96 2.16 -12.82
N ARG A 104 -6.27 1.43 -13.73
CA ARG A 104 -6.14 -0.03 -13.62
C ARG A 104 -4.99 -0.39 -12.68
N SER A 105 -5.16 -1.49 -11.94
CA SER A 105 -4.06 -2.07 -11.18
C SER A 105 -3.15 -2.89 -12.09
N ASP A 106 -1.99 -2.34 -12.46
CA ASP A 106 -1.04 -2.98 -13.36
C ASP A 106 -0.11 -3.99 -12.67
N ALA A 107 0.00 -3.92 -11.37
CA ALA A 107 0.72 -4.88 -10.52
C ALA A 107 -0.09 -5.22 -9.28
N LEU A 108 -0.30 -6.51 -9.05
CA LEU A 108 -0.97 -7.03 -7.87
C LEU A 108 -0.08 -8.09 -7.22
N MET A 109 0.35 -7.85 -5.98
CA MET A 109 1.14 -8.79 -5.20
C MET A 109 0.62 -8.90 -3.78
N LEU A 110 0.39 -10.13 -3.32
CA LEU A 110 0.04 -10.42 -1.93
C LEU A 110 1.25 -10.97 -1.19
N ALA A 111 1.68 -10.29 -0.14
CA ALA A 111 2.67 -10.78 0.81
C ALA A 111 1.97 -11.32 2.05
N THR A 112 2.26 -12.57 2.43
CA THR A 112 1.82 -13.14 3.70
C THR A 112 3.02 -13.37 4.61
N LEU A 113 2.98 -12.76 5.79
CA LEU A 113 4.05 -12.77 6.77
C LEU A 113 3.69 -13.73 7.91
N ASN A 114 4.59 -14.67 8.20
CA ASN A 114 4.47 -15.53 9.36
C ASN A 114 5.47 -15.08 10.43
N ASN A 115 4.93 -14.69 11.58
CA ASN A 115 5.72 -14.13 12.68
C ASN A 115 6.54 -15.20 13.45
N LYS A 116 6.08 -16.45 13.41
CA LYS A 116 6.66 -17.56 14.14
C LYS A 116 7.99 -18.03 13.54
N ASP A 117 7.99 -18.26 12.22
CA ASP A 117 9.14 -18.80 11.49
C ASP A 117 9.90 -17.73 10.69
N LYS A 118 9.49 -16.45 10.83
CA LYS A 118 10.09 -15.31 10.15
C LYS A 118 10.17 -15.52 8.64
N SER A 119 9.07 -15.97 8.06
CA SER A 119 8.96 -16.21 6.62
C SER A 119 7.92 -15.31 5.96
N VAL A 120 8.16 -15.03 4.68
CA VAL A 120 7.25 -14.28 3.81
C VAL A 120 6.98 -15.12 2.57
N LYS A 121 5.70 -15.29 2.21
CA LYS A 121 5.32 -15.77 0.89
C LYS A 121 4.83 -14.59 0.08
N LEU A 122 5.34 -14.45 -1.11
CA LEU A 122 5.04 -13.35 -2.02
C LEU A 122 4.38 -13.93 -3.27
N LEU A 123 3.07 -13.72 -3.41
CA LEU A 123 2.27 -14.16 -4.54
C LEU A 123 2.09 -13.00 -5.53
N SER A 124 2.47 -13.20 -6.80
CA SER A 124 2.08 -12.32 -7.91
C SER A 124 0.78 -12.82 -8.52
N ILE A 125 -0.18 -11.91 -8.72
CA ILE A 125 -1.47 -12.18 -9.34
C ILE A 125 -1.42 -11.56 -10.75
N PRO A 126 -1.54 -12.37 -11.83
CA PRO A 126 -1.54 -11.85 -13.19
C PRO A 126 -2.70 -10.88 -13.39
N ARG A 127 -2.43 -9.69 -13.94
CA ARG A 127 -3.44 -8.62 -14.04
C ARG A 127 -4.61 -8.97 -14.95
N ASP A 128 -4.40 -9.84 -15.95
CA ASP A 128 -5.41 -10.26 -16.89
C ASP A 128 -6.15 -11.54 -16.46
N SER A 129 -5.97 -11.97 -15.16
CA SER A 129 -6.70 -13.10 -14.59
C SER A 129 -8.20 -12.88 -14.68
N TYR A 130 -8.91 -13.86 -15.25
CA TYR A 130 -10.36 -13.87 -15.39
C TYR A 130 -10.98 -14.33 -14.07
N VAL A 131 -11.56 -13.41 -13.32
CA VAL A 131 -12.03 -13.63 -11.95
C VAL A 131 -13.39 -12.96 -11.72
N TYR A 132 -14.16 -13.47 -10.77
CA TYR A 132 -15.37 -12.80 -10.30
C TYR A 132 -15.00 -11.53 -9.51
N ILE A 133 -15.59 -10.41 -9.87
CA ILE A 133 -15.39 -9.11 -9.21
C ILE A 133 -16.67 -8.79 -8.42
N PRO A 134 -16.66 -8.92 -7.07
CA PRO A 134 -17.86 -8.74 -6.25
C PRO A 134 -18.53 -7.38 -6.44
N TYR A 135 -17.76 -6.31 -6.64
CA TYR A 135 -18.24 -4.95 -6.80
C TYR A 135 -19.22 -4.78 -7.99
N VAL A 136 -18.97 -5.48 -9.10
CA VAL A 136 -19.82 -5.41 -10.31
C VAL A 136 -20.71 -6.65 -10.50
N GLY A 137 -20.46 -7.74 -9.78
CA GLY A 137 -21.29 -8.96 -9.81
C GLY A 137 -21.07 -9.86 -11.03
N TYR A 138 -19.98 -9.71 -11.76
CA TYR A 138 -19.62 -10.57 -12.90
C TYR A 138 -18.11 -10.82 -12.99
N GLN A 139 -17.73 -11.71 -13.91
CA GLN A 139 -16.32 -12.05 -14.14
C GLN A 139 -15.70 -11.11 -15.16
N ASP A 140 -14.49 -10.60 -14.83
CA ASP A 140 -13.67 -9.79 -15.72
C ASP A 140 -12.18 -9.93 -15.33
N LYS A 141 -11.30 -9.17 -15.99
CA LYS A 141 -9.89 -9.08 -15.60
C LYS A 141 -9.76 -8.47 -14.22
N ILE A 142 -8.93 -9.08 -13.36
CA ILE A 142 -8.73 -8.58 -11.99
C ILE A 142 -8.24 -7.13 -11.95
N THR A 143 -7.48 -6.67 -12.97
CA THR A 143 -7.01 -5.29 -13.10
C THR A 143 -8.15 -4.28 -13.18
N HIS A 144 -9.34 -4.67 -13.67
CA HIS A 144 -10.51 -3.81 -13.78
C HIS A 144 -11.22 -3.58 -12.44
N ALA A 145 -10.99 -4.43 -11.43
CA ALA A 145 -11.57 -4.23 -10.10
C ALA A 145 -11.24 -2.83 -9.53
N HIS A 146 -9.98 -2.38 -9.71
CA HIS A 146 -9.56 -1.06 -9.27
C HIS A 146 -10.26 0.06 -10.06
N ALA A 147 -10.42 -0.08 -11.36
CA ALA A 147 -11.12 0.89 -12.20
C ALA A 147 -12.63 1.01 -11.88
N TYR A 148 -13.25 -0.08 -11.41
CA TYR A 148 -14.67 -0.10 -11.05
C TYR A 148 -14.96 0.48 -9.66
N GLY A 149 -14.18 0.13 -8.65
CA GLY A 149 -14.46 0.50 -7.26
C GLY A 149 -13.19 0.71 -6.43
N GLY A 150 -12.09 1.13 -7.05
CA GLY A 150 -10.87 1.54 -6.39
C GLY A 150 -10.18 0.42 -5.61
N THR A 151 -9.47 0.82 -4.58
CA THR A 151 -8.68 -0.08 -3.74
C THR A 151 -9.56 -1.11 -3.02
N GLN A 152 -10.76 -0.72 -2.55
CA GLN A 152 -11.65 -1.62 -1.83
C GLN A 152 -12.15 -2.76 -2.73
N ALA A 153 -12.64 -2.44 -3.94
CA ALA A 153 -13.06 -3.46 -4.90
C ALA A 153 -11.93 -4.42 -5.29
N THR A 154 -10.69 -3.91 -5.34
CA THR A 154 -9.50 -4.74 -5.58
C THR A 154 -9.27 -5.70 -4.42
N ILE A 155 -9.36 -5.23 -3.16
CA ILE A 155 -9.21 -6.03 -1.96
C ILE A 155 -10.27 -7.14 -1.93
N ASP A 156 -11.54 -6.80 -2.10
CA ASP A 156 -12.66 -7.75 -2.07
C ASP A 156 -12.52 -8.81 -3.16
N THR A 157 -12.03 -8.42 -4.34
CA THR A 157 -11.76 -9.35 -5.44
C THR A 157 -10.62 -10.31 -5.11
N VAL A 158 -9.53 -9.82 -4.50
CA VAL A 158 -8.40 -10.66 -4.09
C VAL A 158 -8.80 -11.62 -2.96
N GLU A 159 -9.56 -11.14 -1.98
CA GLU A 159 -10.08 -11.98 -0.89
C GLU A 159 -11.03 -13.06 -1.41
N ASN A 160 -11.93 -12.71 -2.32
CA ASN A 160 -12.83 -13.67 -2.99
C ASN A 160 -12.03 -14.72 -3.79
N LEU A 161 -11.03 -14.27 -4.57
CA LEU A 161 -10.20 -15.17 -5.36
C LEU A 161 -9.38 -16.13 -4.51
N LEU A 162 -8.75 -15.65 -3.44
CA LEU A 162 -7.76 -16.42 -2.69
C LEU A 162 -8.31 -17.07 -1.42
N ASN A 163 -9.48 -16.67 -0.97
CA ASN A 163 -10.09 -17.07 0.31
C ASN A 163 -9.09 -16.91 1.48
N VAL A 164 -8.40 -15.77 1.52
CA VAL A 164 -7.52 -15.34 2.60
C VAL A 164 -7.73 -13.85 2.86
N PRO A 165 -7.64 -13.39 4.12
CA PRO A 165 -7.81 -11.98 4.44
C PRO A 165 -6.71 -11.13 3.80
N VAL A 166 -7.05 -9.90 3.44
CA VAL A 166 -6.12 -8.82 3.15
C VAL A 166 -6.18 -7.85 4.33
N ASP A 167 -5.20 -7.94 5.23
CA ASP A 167 -5.18 -7.16 6.47
C ASP A 167 -4.74 -5.72 6.23
N TYR A 168 -3.71 -5.57 5.39
CA TYR A 168 -3.13 -4.28 5.04
C TYR A 168 -2.93 -4.16 3.54
N TYR A 169 -2.85 -2.92 3.05
CA TYR A 169 -2.50 -2.67 1.67
C TYR A 169 -1.58 -1.46 1.51
N TYR A 170 -0.87 -1.44 0.39
CA TYR A 170 -0.13 -0.30 -0.13
C TYR A 170 -0.52 -0.10 -1.59
N ARG A 171 -1.18 1.02 -1.89
CA ARG A 171 -1.43 1.49 -3.26
C ARG A 171 -0.36 2.50 -3.63
N LEU A 172 0.37 2.23 -4.71
CA LEU A 172 1.49 3.05 -5.19
C LEU A 172 1.28 3.39 -6.66
N ASN A 173 1.52 4.65 -7.02
CA ASN A 173 1.68 5.03 -8.41
C ASN A 173 3.14 4.91 -8.86
N PHE A 174 3.42 5.19 -10.14
CA PHE A 174 4.77 5.10 -10.69
C PHE A 174 5.74 6.08 -10.04
N ASP A 175 5.28 7.30 -9.73
CA ASP A 175 6.12 8.32 -9.07
C ASP A 175 6.53 7.88 -7.67
N ALA A 176 5.62 7.31 -6.88
CA ALA A 176 5.97 6.74 -5.58
C ALA A 176 7.03 5.65 -5.70
N PHE A 177 6.86 4.76 -6.67
CA PHE A 177 7.81 3.68 -6.90
C PHE A 177 9.20 4.21 -7.24
N ILE A 178 9.31 5.13 -8.21
CA ILE A 178 10.57 5.76 -8.61
C ILE A 178 11.23 6.44 -7.41
N GLN A 179 10.49 7.30 -6.70
CA GLN A 179 11.00 8.06 -5.56
C GLN A 179 11.48 7.16 -4.42
N ILE A 180 10.80 6.04 -4.14
CA ILE A 180 11.24 5.06 -3.14
C ILE A 180 12.59 4.44 -3.53
N VAL A 181 12.74 3.99 -4.78
CA VAL A 181 13.98 3.37 -5.25
C VAL A 181 15.13 4.37 -5.24
N ASP A 182 14.91 5.61 -5.69
CA ASP A 182 15.91 6.67 -5.74
C ASP A 182 16.32 7.12 -4.33
N ALA A 183 15.37 7.27 -3.41
CA ALA A 183 15.65 7.60 -2.01
C ALA A 183 16.49 6.52 -1.31
N LEU A 184 16.33 5.25 -1.68
CA LEU A 184 17.20 4.15 -1.25
C LEU A 184 18.61 4.24 -1.87
N GLY A 185 18.82 5.05 -2.90
CA GLY A 185 20.07 5.14 -3.67
C GLY A 185 20.22 3.98 -4.65
N GLY A 186 19.11 3.55 -5.24
CA GLY A 186 19.04 2.44 -6.18
C GLY A 186 19.00 1.05 -5.53
N ILE A 187 18.62 0.06 -6.31
CA ILE A 187 18.48 -1.34 -5.88
C ILE A 187 19.35 -2.27 -6.73
N GLU A 188 20.02 -3.25 -6.11
CA GLU A 188 20.76 -4.28 -6.83
C GLU A 188 19.83 -5.36 -7.36
N VAL A 189 19.76 -5.48 -8.68
CA VAL A 189 18.91 -6.45 -9.38
C VAL A 189 19.72 -7.24 -10.39
N LYS A 190 19.38 -8.51 -10.60
CA LYS A 190 19.90 -9.32 -11.71
C LYS A 190 18.97 -9.17 -12.92
N VAL A 191 19.33 -8.29 -13.85
CA VAL A 191 18.59 -8.09 -15.11
C VAL A 191 18.67 -9.36 -15.96
N PRO A 192 17.53 -9.95 -16.38
CA PRO A 192 17.53 -11.28 -17.04
C PRO A 192 18.04 -11.24 -18.49
N TYR A 193 17.81 -10.18 -19.22
CA TYR A 193 18.17 -10.00 -20.64
C TYR A 193 18.43 -8.52 -20.95
N ALA A 194 18.97 -8.21 -22.13
CA ALA A 194 19.14 -6.83 -22.57
C ALA A 194 17.77 -6.17 -22.77
N LEU A 195 17.60 -4.97 -22.24
CA LEU A 195 16.35 -4.24 -22.25
C LEU A 195 16.55 -2.86 -22.86
N HIS A 196 15.64 -2.48 -23.77
CA HIS A 196 15.59 -1.16 -24.36
C HIS A 196 14.17 -0.63 -24.32
N GLU A 197 13.84 0.15 -23.27
CA GLU A 197 12.48 0.46 -22.87
C GLU A 197 12.21 1.96 -22.72
N LEU A 198 10.93 2.29 -22.55
CA LEU A 198 10.46 3.61 -22.24
C LEU A 198 10.69 3.95 -20.76
N ASP A 199 11.09 5.17 -20.47
CA ASP A 199 11.08 5.76 -19.13
C ASP A 199 9.65 6.13 -18.70
N GLU A 200 9.51 6.76 -17.54
CA GLU A 200 8.22 7.24 -17.00
C GLU A 200 7.58 8.34 -17.87
N ASN A 201 8.37 9.00 -18.73
CA ASN A 201 7.92 10.05 -19.66
C ASN A 201 7.61 9.53 -21.06
N ASP A 202 7.55 8.20 -21.25
CA ASP A 202 7.38 7.50 -22.53
C ASP A 202 8.49 7.81 -23.56
N LYS A 203 9.69 8.17 -23.10
CA LYS A 203 10.88 8.30 -23.94
C LYS A 203 11.69 7.01 -23.87
N ARG A 204 12.14 6.51 -25.01
CA ARG A 204 12.95 5.29 -25.11
C ARG A 204 14.41 5.57 -24.70
N THR A 205 14.62 5.77 -23.40
CA THR A 205 15.90 6.17 -22.81
C THR A 205 16.54 5.09 -21.94
N VAL A 206 15.77 4.12 -21.47
CA VAL A 206 16.24 3.07 -20.55
C VAL A 206 16.92 1.96 -21.34
N ASN A 207 18.21 1.73 -21.03
CA ASN A 207 19.04 0.70 -21.66
C ASN A 207 19.71 -0.15 -20.57
N LEU A 208 19.23 -1.37 -20.35
CA LEU A 208 19.80 -2.29 -19.37
C LEU A 208 20.52 -3.46 -20.06
N LYS A 209 21.69 -3.82 -19.55
CA LYS A 209 22.43 -5.02 -19.96
C LYS A 209 22.05 -6.20 -19.07
N PRO A 210 22.15 -7.45 -19.53
CA PRO A 210 21.94 -8.61 -18.66
C PRO A 210 23.00 -8.66 -17.56
N GLY A 211 22.61 -9.18 -16.38
CA GLY A 211 23.50 -9.36 -15.25
C GLY A 211 23.15 -8.51 -14.03
N LYS A 212 24.03 -8.51 -13.02
CA LYS A 212 23.83 -7.73 -11.81
C LYS A 212 24.14 -6.26 -12.04
N GLN A 213 23.16 -5.40 -11.71
CA GLN A 213 23.28 -3.95 -11.85
C GLN A 213 22.58 -3.27 -10.65
N ILE A 214 22.98 -2.04 -10.37
CA ILE A 214 22.24 -1.14 -9.47
C ILE A 214 21.34 -0.31 -10.38
N LEU A 215 20.03 -0.44 -10.19
CA LEU A 215 19.01 0.28 -10.95
C LEU A 215 18.52 1.46 -10.14
N ASP A 216 18.33 2.61 -10.79
CA ASP A 216 17.57 3.73 -10.26
C ASP A 216 16.05 3.47 -10.38
N GLY A 217 15.23 4.47 -9.99
CA GLY A 217 13.78 4.32 -9.98
C GLY A 217 13.18 4.13 -11.36
N SER A 218 13.63 4.90 -12.36
CA SER A 218 13.16 4.81 -13.74
C SER A 218 13.55 3.48 -14.39
N GLU A 219 14.80 3.06 -14.21
CA GLU A 219 15.31 1.77 -14.69
C GLU A 219 14.58 0.58 -14.07
N ALA A 220 14.33 0.63 -12.74
CA ALA A 220 13.59 -0.39 -12.02
C ALA A 220 12.11 -0.46 -12.47
N LEU A 221 11.49 0.70 -12.73
CA LEU A 221 10.12 0.78 -13.25
C LEU A 221 10.05 0.20 -14.67
N ALA A 222 10.96 0.56 -15.55
CA ALA A 222 11.03 0.02 -16.92
C ALA A 222 11.17 -1.51 -16.92
N LEU A 223 12.05 -2.06 -16.03
CA LEU A 223 12.20 -3.51 -15.85
C LEU A 223 10.92 -4.17 -15.32
N ALA A 224 10.16 -3.51 -14.43
CA ALA A 224 8.91 -4.01 -13.90
C ALA A 224 7.76 -4.02 -14.91
N ARG A 225 7.78 -3.09 -15.89
CA ARG A 225 6.70 -2.87 -16.88
C ARG A 225 6.88 -3.63 -18.18
N THR A 226 8.12 -3.96 -18.55
CA THR A 226 8.41 -4.54 -19.88
C THR A 226 7.60 -5.80 -20.18
N ARG A 227 7.17 -5.94 -21.43
CA ARG A 227 6.42 -7.08 -21.97
C ARG A 227 7.02 -7.63 -23.28
N HIS A 228 8.15 -7.07 -23.75
CA HIS A 228 8.63 -7.30 -25.09
C HIS A 228 9.21 -8.70 -25.35
N GLN A 229 9.54 -9.46 -24.32
CA GLN A 229 10.23 -10.75 -24.49
C GLN A 229 9.60 -11.90 -23.69
N ASP A 230 8.52 -11.64 -22.91
CA ASP A 230 8.01 -12.66 -22.00
C ASP A 230 6.52 -12.47 -21.60
N SER A 231 5.99 -13.47 -20.91
CA SER A 231 4.60 -13.54 -20.45
C SER A 231 4.33 -12.68 -19.23
N ASP A 232 3.04 -12.50 -18.87
CA ASP A 232 2.60 -11.84 -17.63
C ASP A 232 3.14 -12.53 -16.38
N ILE A 233 3.39 -13.84 -16.41
CA ILE A 233 4.00 -14.58 -15.28
C ILE A 233 5.43 -14.11 -15.06
N GLN A 234 6.24 -14.03 -16.12
CA GLN A 234 7.63 -13.56 -16.03
C GLN A 234 7.71 -12.08 -15.61
N ARG A 235 6.73 -11.27 -16.04
CA ARG A 235 6.59 -9.91 -15.50
C ARG A 235 6.34 -9.93 -13.98
N GLY A 236 5.43 -10.76 -13.49
CA GLY A 236 5.19 -10.94 -12.05
C GLY A 236 6.44 -11.39 -11.30
N GLU A 237 7.23 -12.30 -11.86
CA GLU A 237 8.52 -12.74 -11.28
C GLU A 237 9.53 -11.59 -11.18
N ARG A 238 9.63 -10.73 -12.21
CA ARG A 238 10.47 -9.53 -12.16
C ARG A 238 10.02 -8.54 -11.10
N GLN A 239 8.71 -8.29 -11.00
CA GLN A 239 8.15 -7.43 -9.95
C GLN A 239 8.45 -7.98 -8.55
N GLN A 240 8.35 -9.29 -8.33
CA GLN A 240 8.75 -9.91 -7.07
C GLN A 240 10.26 -9.79 -6.80
N MET A 241 11.10 -9.94 -7.83
CA MET A 241 12.54 -9.76 -7.71
C MET A 241 12.90 -8.33 -7.30
N ILE A 242 12.25 -7.34 -7.91
CA ILE A 242 12.42 -5.92 -7.59
C ILE A 242 11.96 -5.64 -6.15
N LEU A 243 10.78 -6.11 -5.74
CA LEU A 243 10.29 -5.93 -4.36
C LEU A 243 11.24 -6.55 -3.33
N LYS A 244 11.79 -7.74 -3.60
CA LYS A 244 12.82 -8.36 -2.75
C LYS A 244 14.09 -7.49 -2.67
N ALA A 245 14.51 -6.89 -3.77
CA ALA A 245 15.67 -5.99 -3.80
C ALA A 245 15.42 -4.71 -3.00
N ILE A 246 14.21 -4.12 -3.10
CA ILE A 246 13.78 -2.98 -2.27
C ILE A 246 13.83 -3.34 -0.79
N ILE A 247 13.22 -4.45 -0.38
CA ILE A 247 13.21 -4.91 1.02
C ILE A 247 14.66 -5.12 1.52
N LYS A 248 15.49 -5.81 0.72
CA LYS A 248 16.91 -6.04 1.06
C LYS A 248 17.67 -4.72 1.24
N LYS A 249 17.47 -3.76 0.34
CA LYS A 249 18.14 -2.46 0.39
C LYS A 249 17.64 -1.63 1.58
N ALA A 250 16.33 -1.59 1.81
CA ALA A 250 15.72 -0.90 2.95
C ALA A 250 16.18 -1.46 4.30
N SER A 251 16.45 -2.78 4.40
CA SER A 251 16.94 -3.41 5.63
C SER A 251 18.44 -3.17 5.90
N SER A 252 19.19 -2.56 4.98
CA SER A 252 20.61 -2.30 5.16
C SER A 252 20.86 -1.08 6.06
N VAL A 253 21.91 -1.14 6.88
CA VAL A 253 22.30 -0.06 7.82
C VAL A 253 22.54 1.28 7.10
N SER A 254 23.03 1.24 5.84
CA SER A 254 23.30 2.44 5.04
C SER A 254 22.03 3.20 4.60
N SER A 255 20.85 2.60 4.72
CA SER A 255 19.59 3.24 4.35
C SER A 255 19.02 4.14 5.44
N PHE A 256 19.44 3.95 6.71
CA PHE A 256 18.92 4.74 7.84
C PHE A 256 19.14 6.25 7.75
N THR A 257 20.16 6.70 7.02
CA THR A 257 20.46 8.13 6.82
C THR A 257 19.66 8.78 5.69
N LYS A 258 18.87 7.97 4.93
CA LYS A 258 18.10 8.44 3.77
C LYS A 258 16.57 8.39 4.00
N TYR A 259 16.14 8.06 5.22
CA TYR A 259 14.72 7.91 5.55
C TYR A 259 13.87 9.15 5.29
N ASP A 260 14.44 10.35 5.41
CA ASP A 260 13.71 11.60 5.18
C ASP A 260 13.14 11.68 3.76
N ASN A 261 13.96 11.32 2.77
CA ASN A 261 13.55 11.33 1.36
C ASN A 261 12.56 10.22 1.05
N ILE A 262 12.76 9.03 1.64
CA ILE A 262 11.82 7.91 1.50
C ILE A 262 10.46 8.27 2.10
N LEU A 263 10.45 8.87 3.30
CA LEU A 263 9.23 9.28 3.98
C LEU A 263 8.49 10.37 3.20
N ALA A 264 9.21 11.33 2.60
CA ALA A 264 8.62 12.36 1.77
C ALA A 264 7.97 11.77 0.50
N ALA A 265 8.65 10.82 -0.16
CA ALA A 265 8.13 10.10 -1.33
C ALA A 265 6.84 9.33 -1.01
N ILE A 266 6.85 8.60 0.10
CA ILE A 266 5.70 7.79 0.55
C ILE A 266 4.45 8.66 0.72
N GLY A 267 4.57 9.80 1.44
CA GLY A 267 3.39 10.60 1.84
C GLY A 267 2.62 11.26 0.70
N ASN A 268 3.22 11.39 -0.50
CA ASN A 268 2.60 12.10 -1.63
C ASN A 268 1.87 11.18 -2.61
N ASN A 269 2.41 9.99 -2.84
CA ASN A 269 2.07 9.15 -3.99
C ASN A 269 1.70 7.72 -3.57
N MET A 270 1.44 7.49 -2.28
CA MET A 270 1.06 6.21 -1.71
C MET A 270 -0.18 6.36 -0.83
N LYS A 271 -1.04 5.34 -0.85
CA LYS A 271 -2.15 5.17 0.08
C LYS A 271 -2.05 3.83 0.79
N THR A 272 -2.42 3.80 2.08
CA THR A 272 -2.40 2.60 2.92
C THR A 272 -3.36 2.73 4.08
N ASN A 273 -3.89 1.61 4.58
CA ASN A 273 -4.62 1.53 5.84
C ASN A 273 -3.70 1.29 7.05
N MET A 274 -2.38 1.29 6.85
CA MET A 274 -1.41 1.09 7.92
C MET A 274 -1.11 2.39 8.65
N THR A 275 -1.24 2.39 9.97
CA THR A 275 -0.82 3.51 10.81
C THR A 275 0.71 3.61 10.89
N PHE A 276 1.24 4.78 11.29
CA PHE A 276 2.68 4.95 11.49
C PHE A 276 3.26 3.96 12.53
N GLY A 277 2.48 3.62 13.55
CA GLY A 277 2.87 2.61 14.56
C GLY A 277 3.04 1.22 13.96
N GLU A 278 2.11 0.79 13.12
CA GLU A 278 2.14 -0.50 12.41
C GLU A 278 3.27 -0.56 11.39
N MET A 279 3.53 0.54 10.65
CA MET A 279 4.68 0.64 9.73
C MET A 279 6.03 0.47 10.46
N LYS A 280 6.17 1.08 11.67
CA LYS A 280 7.37 0.88 12.50
C LYS A 280 7.52 -0.56 12.95
N SER A 281 6.42 -1.23 13.24
CA SER A 281 6.41 -2.65 13.61
C SER A 281 6.91 -3.53 12.46
N LEU A 282 6.52 -3.24 11.21
CA LEU A 282 7.07 -3.91 10.03
C LEU A 282 8.58 -3.65 9.85
N ALA A 283 9.03 -2.40 10.07
CA ALA A 283 10.46 -2.09 10.03
C ALA A 283 11.25 -2.89 11.08
N ALA A 284 10.69 -3.08 12.28
CA ALA A 284 11.28 -3.92 13.32
C ALA A 284 11.30 -5.41 12.94
N TYR A 285 10.30 -5.90 12.19
CA TYR A 285 10.27 -7.27 11.66
C TYR A 285 11.50 -7.57 10.79
N VAL A 286 11.92 -6.62 9.96
CA VAL A 286 13.07 -6.76 9.04
C VAL A 286 14.40 -6.47 9.74
N LYS A 287 14.45 -5.60 10.76
CA LYS A 287 15.66 -5.23 11.50
C LYS A 287 16.37 -6.41 12.15
N ASN A 288 15.62 -7.44 12.57
CA ASN A 288 16.17 -8.63 13.22
C ASN A 288 16.70 -9.69 12.23
N GLY A 289 16.90 -9.32 10.98
CA GLY A 289 17.37 -10.16 9.88
C GLY A 289 16.37 -10.27 8.74
N MET A 290 16.87 -10.48 7.52
CA MET A 290 16.01 -10.69 6.36
C MET A 290 15.12 -11.92 6.54
N PRO A 291 13.80 -11.81 6.40
CA PRO A 291 12.91 -12.95 6.42
C PRO A 291 13.21 -13.90 5.24
N LYS A 292 12.86 -15.17 5.40
CA LYS A 292 12.92 -16.14 4.29
C LYS A 292 11.80 -15.85 3.31
N VAL A 293 12.11 -15.23 2.17
CA VAL A 293 11.11 -14.87 1.15
C VAL A 293 11.00 -15.97 0.11
N LYS A 294 9.79 -16.57 -0.01
CA LYS A 294 9.43 -17.54 -1.07
C LYS A 294 8.45 -16.90 -2.05
N SER A 295 8.80 -16.93 -3.33
CA SER A 295 7.90 -16.52 -4.43
C SER A 295 6.87 -17.59 -4.74
N LEU A 296 5.65 -17.17 -5.03
CA LEU A 296 4.54 -17.96 -5.56
C LEU A 296 4.00 -17.27 -6.82
N SER A 297 3.45 -18.05 -7.75
CA SER A 297 2.76 -17.57 -8.94
C SER A 297 1.52 -18.41 -9.17
N LEU A 298 0.44 -17.80 -9.65
CA LEU A 298 -0.75 -18.50 -10.09
C LEU A 298 -0.51 -19.09 -11.48
N LYS A 299 -0.79 -20.37 -11.64
CA LYS A 299 -0.75 -21.07 -12.94
C LYS A 299 -2.07 -20.87 -13.67
N GLY A 300 -2.01 -20.93 -15.00
CA GLY A 300 -3.21 -20.82 -15.84
C GLY A 300 -2.83 -20.93 -17.32
N THR A 301 -3.79 -20.63 -18.16
CA THR A 301 -3.68 -20.69 -19.62
C THR A 301 -4.23 -19.40 -20.25
N ASP A 302 -3.66 -19.05 -21.39
CA ASP A 302 -4.15 -17.96 -22.21
C ASP A 302 -5.50 -18.31 -22.83
N ASP A 303 -6.46 -17.39 -22.82
CA ASP A 303 -7.78 -17.55 -23.44
C ASP A 303 -8.12 -16.34 -24.30
N MET A 304 -8.39 -16.61 -25.58
CA MET A 304 -8.83 -15.64 -26.60
C MET A 304 -10.20 -15.99 -27.17
N SER A 305 -10.93 -16.90 -26.55
CA SER A 305 -12.19 -17.45 -27.08
C SER A 305 -13.28 -16.41 -27.32
N THR A 306 -13.24 -15.29 -26.58
CA THR A 306 -14.18 -14.17 -26.71
C THR A 306 -13.69 -13.03 -27.62
N GLY A 307 -12.52 -13.17 -28.23
CA GLY A 307 -11.83 -12.07 -28.95
C GLY A 307 -11.11 -11.09 -28.05
N VAL A 308 -11.26 -11.20 -26.72
CA VAL A 308 -10.52 -10.47 -25.69
C VAL A 308 -9.59 -11.42 -24.98
N TYR A 309 -8.33 -11.00 -24.79
CA TYR A 309 -7.38 -11.82 -24.03
C TYR A 309 -7.73 -11.87 -22.56
N TYR A 310 -7.80 -13.08 -22.01
CA TYR A 310 -7.89 -13.38 -20.57
C TYR A 310 -6.83 -14.41 -20.17
N TYR A 311 -6.45 -14.41 -18.90
CA TYR A 311 -5.66 -15.46 -18.29
C TYR A 311 -6.54 -16.31 -17.39
N LYS A 312 -6.88 -17.53 -17.83
CA LYS A 312 -7.69 -18.47 -17.06
C LYS A 312 -6.83 -19.21 -16.06
N LEU A 313 -7.14 -19.05 -14.78
CA LEU A 313 -6.41 -19.70 -13.70
C LEU A 313 -6.69 -21.20 -13.68
N ASP A 314 -5.66 -22.01 -13.37
CA ASP A 314 -5.78 -23.41 -13.07
C ASP A 314 -6.40 -23.60 -11.68
N GLU A 315 -7.57 -24.22 -11.62
CA GLU A 315 -8.35 -24.38 -10.38
C GLU A 315 -7.61 -25.20 -9.33
N ASN A 316 -6.88 -26.25 -9.73
CA ASN A 316 -6.10 -27.08 -8.81
C ASN A 316 -4.93 -26.27 -8.23
N GLY A 317 -4.18 -25.56 -9.08
CA GLY A 317 -3.09 -24.70 -8.65
C GLY A 317 -3.56 -23.53 -7.79
N LEU A 318 -4.77 -23.00 -8.04
CA LEU A 318 -5.39 -21.98 -7.20
C LEU A 318 -5.75 -22.56 -5.81
N ALA A 319 -6.35 -23.75 -5.76
CA ALA A 319 -6.68 -24.42 -4.51
C ALA A 319 -5.42 -24.73 -3.66
N GLU A 320 -4.36 -25.24 -4.29
CA GLU A 320 -3.06 -25.43 -3.61
C GLU A 320 -2.51 -24.12 -3.07
N THR A 321 -2.59 -23.03 -3.85
CA THR A 321 -2.11 -21.71 -3.45
C THR A 321 -2.90 -21.17 -2.26
N ARG A 322 -4.22 -21.31 -2.25
CA ARG A 322 -5.10 -20.97 -1.12
C ARG A 322 -4.65 -21.66 0.16
N GLN A 323 -4.48 -22.99 0.12
CA GLN A 323 -4.03 -23.77 1.28
C GLN A 323 -2.64 -23.33 1.79
N VAL A 324 -1.70 -23.06 0.87
CA VAL A 324 -0.35 -22.58 1.21
C VAL A 324 -0.38 -21.23 1.91
N LEU A 325 -1.28 -20.31 1.49
CA LEU A 325 -1.43 -18.98 2.08
C LEU A 325 -2.17 -19.05 3.42
N GLN A 326 -3.26 -19.83 3.52
CA GLN A 326 -4.00 -20.04 4.76
C GLN A 326 -3.10 -20.64 5.84
N LYS A 327 -2.34 -21.70 5.51
CA LYS A 327 -1.33 -22.27 6.41
C LYS A 327 -0.28 -21.26 6.85
N GLN A 328 0.17 -20.38 5.94
CA GLN A 328 1.14 -19.32 6.25
C GLN A 328 0.58 -18.33 7.27
N LEU A 329 -0.69 -17.99 7.14
CA LEU A 329 -1.41 -17.08 8.03
C LEU A 329 -1.87 -17.76 9.33
N GLY A 330 -1.84 -19.10 9.39
CA GLY A 330 -2.35 -19.88 10.54
C GLY A 330 -3.87 -19.86 10.63
N ILE A 331 -4.56 -19.72 9.48
CA ILE A 331 -6.03 -19.70 9.39
C ILE A 331 -6.50 -21.11 9.10
N SER A 332 -7.51 -21.58 9.84
CA SER A 332 -8.19 -22.86 9.61
C SER A 332 -9.53 -22.64 8.88
N ASP A 333 -10.06 -23.69 8.25
CA ASP A 333 -11.38 -23.65 7.62
C ASP A 333 -12.49 -23.28 8.63
N SER A 334 -12.32 -23.66 9.90
CA SER A 334 -13.24 -23.26 10.97
C SER A 334 -13.23 -21.77 11.28
N ASP A 335 -12.10 -21.10 11.08
CA ASP A 335 -12.01 -19.64 11.30
C ASP A 335 -12.69 -18.89 10.15
N LEU A 336 -12.52 -19.34 8.91
CA LEU A 336 -13.21 -18.81 7.73
C LEU A 336 -14.73 -19.02 7.80
N SER A 337 -15.18 -20.17 8.30
CA SER A 337 -16.62 -20.45 8.46
C SER A 337 -17.27 -19.56 9.52
N LYS A 338 -16.59 -19.24 10.61
CA LYS A 338 -17.07 -18.33 11.66
C LYS A 338 -17.19 -16.89 11.18
N SER A 339 -16.22 -16.42 10.38
CA SER A 339 -16.22 -15.05 9.84
C SER A 339 -17.40 -14.86 8.88
N ASN A 340 -17.70 -15.83 8.01
CA ASN A 340 -18.83 -15.78 7.09
C ASN A 340 -20.18 -15.74 7.82
N GLN A 341 -20.35 -16.49 8.92
CA GLN A 341 -21.58 -16.46 9.74
C GLN A 341 -21.76 -15.12 10.45
N GLN A 342 -20.68 -14.44 10.82
CA GLN A 342 -20.73 -13.14 11.49
C GLN A 342 -21.12 -12.01 10.51
N THR A 343 -20.71 -12.12 9.26
CA THR A 343 -21.06 -11.18 8.19
C THR A 343 -22.54 -11.30 7.81
N ASP A 344 -23.06 -12.53 7.69
CA ASP A 344 -24.48 -12.76 7.40
C ASP A 344 -25.41 -12.25 8.52
N ASN A 345 -25.01 -12.37 9.78
CA ASN A 345 -25.78 -11.85 10.92
C ASN A 345 -25.76 -10.31 10.98
N ASN A 346 -24.66 -9.66 10.65
CA ASN A 346 -24.58 -8.19 10.60
C ASN A 346 -25.35 -7.61 9.41
N THR A 347 -25.32 -8.25 8.24
CA THR A 347 -26.08 -7.82 7.06
C THR A 347 -27.59 -7.96 7.30
N ASN A 348 -28.04 -9.01 7.98
CA ASN A 348 -29.43 -9.18 8.34
C ASN A 348 -29.90 -8.16 9.39
N GLN A 349 -29.04 -7.74 10.34
CA GLN A 349 -29.40 -6.68 11.31
C GLN A 349 -29.46 -5.29 10.66
N GLN A 350 -28.59 -4.97 9.72
CA GLN A 350 -28.66 -3.70 8.96
C GLN A 350 -29.90 -3.65 8.04
N ASN A 351 -30.23 -4.75 7.38
CA ASN A 351 -31.46 -4.83 6.55
C ASN A 351 -32.74 -4.71 7.39
N THR A 352 -32.77 -5.27 8.59
CA THR A 352 -33.92 -5.15 9.49
C THR A 352 -34.07 -3.72 10.02
N ASN A 353 -32.97 -3.03 10.35
CA ASN A 353 -32.98 -1.63 10.78
C ASN A 353 -33.36 -0.68 9.65
N ASN A 354 -32.94 -0.93 8.40
CA ASN A 354 -33.35 -0.13 7.23
C ASN A 354 -34.82 -0.36 6.86
N GLN A 355 -35.39 -1.55 7.05
CA GLN A 355 -36.82 -1.78 6.87
C GLN A 355 -37.66 -1.11 7.97
N GLN A 356 -37.23 -1.11 9.23
CA GLN A 356 -37.90 -0.38 10.30
C GLN A 356 -37.86 1.14 10.11
N ASN A 357 -36.75 1.70 9.62
CA ASN A 357 -36.66 3.14 9.33
C ASN A 357 -37.52 3.54 8.12
N ASN A 358 -37.64 2.70 7.10
CA ASN A 358 -38.54 2.97 5.96
C ASN A 358 -40.02 2.85 6.35
N THR A 359 -40.38 1.92 7.25
CA THR A 359 -41.76 1.79 7.76
C THR A 359 -42.16 2.98 8.62
N ASN A 360 -41.23 3.53 9.40
CA ASN A 360 -41.49 4.72 10.22
C ASN A 360 -41.57 6.02 9.38
N GLN A 361 -40.84 6.14 8.26
CA GLN A 361 -40.98 7.27 7.35
C GLN A 361 -42.29 7.21 6.55
N GLN A 362 -42.77 6.03 6.14
CA GLN A 362 -44.07 5.90 5.50
C GLN A 362 -45.26 6.20 6.46
N ASN A 363 -45.15 5.83 7.72
CA ASN A 363 -46.18 6.14 8.72
C ASN A 363 -46.22 7.63 9.08
N THR A 364 -45.10 8.35 9.06
CA THR A 364 -45.09 9.81 9.29
C THR A 364 -45.64 10.59 8.11
N ASN A 365 -45.39 10.12 6.88
CA ASN A 365 -45.95 10.76 5.67
C ASN A 365 -47.48 10.51 5.51
N ASN A 366 -48.02 9.37 5.95
CA ASN A 366 -49.44 9.09 5.95
C ASN A 366 -50.21 9.90 7.02
N GLN A 367 -49.59 10.26 8.14
CA GLN A 367 -50.20 11.13 9.14
C GLN A 367 -50.23 12.59 8.72
N GLN A 368 -49.25 13.10 7.94
CA GLN A 368 -49.27 14.46 7.36
C GLN A 368 -50.24 14.60 6.20
N GLN A 369 -50.52 13.56 5.42
CA GLN A 369 -51.53 13.64 4.36
C GLN A 369 -52.98 13.62 4.90
N ASN A 370 -53.23 12.93 6.03
CA ASN A 370 -54.58 12.94 6.64
C ASN A 370 -54.93 14.25 7.36
N THR A 371 -53.95 15.03 7.82
CA THR A 371 -54.19 16.35 8.44
C THR A 371 -54.45 17.43 7.41
N ASN A 372 -53.97 17.29 6.17
CA ASN A 372 -54.22 18.27 5.07
C ASN A 372 -55.55 18.04 4.33
N GLN A 373 -56.21 16.88 4.47
CA GLN A 373 -57.54 16.65 3.87
C GLN A 373 -58.71 17.15 4.71
N GLN A 374 -58.53 17.44 6.00
CA GLN A 374 -59.60 18.00 6.86
C GLN A 374 -59.73 19.50 6.85
N ASN A 375 -58.79 20.26 6.23
CA ASN A 375 -58.83 21.72 6.20
C ASN A 375 -59.23 22.37 4.84
N ASN A 376 -59.60 21.58 3.82
CA ASN A 376 -59.96 22.11 2.50
C ASN A 376 -61.41 21.85 2.07
N ASN A 377 -62.35 21.80 3.05
CA ASN A 377 -63.78 21.71 2.69
C ASN A 377 -64.60 22.90 3.24
N ALA A 378 -64.19 24.10 2.87
CA ALA A 378 -65.05 25.28 3.02
C ALA A 378 -64.70 26.35 1.94
N GLY A 379 -65.55 26.48 0.93
CA GLY A 379 -65.67 27.69 0.12
C GLY A 379 -65.08 27.61 -1.32
N ASN A 380 -65.76 27.42 -2.32
CA ASN A 380 -66.56 28.30 -3.09
C ASN A 380 -66.81 27.81 -4.54
N ASN A 381 -68.03 27.85 -4.99
CA ASN A 381 -68.50 27.72 -6.35
C ASN A 381 -67.98 28.88 -7.23
N ASN A 382 -67.55 28.68 -8.48
CA ASN A 382 -68.20 29.17 -9.67
C ASN A 382 -67.32 29.08 -10.95
N ALA A 383 -67.98 28.66 -12.02
CA ALA A 383 -67.84 29.10 -13.46
C ALA A 383 -66.42 28.78 -14.09
N GLY A 384 -66.24 27.97 -15.15
CA GLY A 384 -66.96 28.02 -16.40
C GLY A 384 -65.91 28.15 -17.53
N TYR A 385 -66.17 27.44 -18.66
CA TYR A 385 -65.63 27.63 -20.03
C TYR A 385 -64.25 26.98 -20.37
N GLN A 386 -64.28 25.88 -21.09
CA GLN A 386 -64.19 25.57 -22.54
C GLN A 386 -62.89 25.81 -23.28
N SER A 387 -62.62 24.74 -24.08
CA SER A 387 -61.87 24.64 -25.36
C SER A 387 -60.33 24.61 -25.21
N GLY A 388 -59.57 23.72 -25.82
CA GLY A 388 -59.72 22.98 -27.04
C GLY A 388 -58.36 22.95 -27.71
N SER A 389 -58.09 21.85 -28.39
CA SER A 389 -57.15 21.75 -29.52
C SER A 389 -55.87 20.98 -29.32
N THR A 390 -55.91 19.77 -29.67
CA THR A 390 -55.09 18.99 -30.65
C THR A 390 -53.91 19.72 -31.29
N ASN A 391 -52.74 19.10 -31.29
CA ASN A 391 -52.07 18.76 -32.56
C ASN A 391 -50.93 17.72 -32.39
N ASN A 392 -51.12 16.64 -33.14
CA ASN A 392 -50.11 15.71 -33.64
C ASN A 392 -49.09 16.43 -34.53
N TYR A 393 -47.83 15.98 -34.48
CA TYR A 393 -47.03 15.86 -35.70
C TYR A 393 -46.04 14.71 -35.60
N SER A 394 -46.22 13.75 -36.46
CA SER A 394 -45.32 12.69 -36.91
C SER A 394 -44.43 13.20 -38.06
N GLY A 395 -43.27 12.58 -38.25
CA GLY A 395 -42.46 12.71 -39.49
C GLY A 395 -41.04 12.30 -39.18
N SER A 396 -40.56 11.15 -39.42
CA SER A 396 -40.30 10.37 -40.63
C SER A 396 -39.02 10.78 -41.39
N TYR A 397 -38.04 9.85 -41.38
CA TYR A 397 -37.04 9.53 -42.42
C TYR A 397 -36.19 10.63 -43.08
N ASN A 398 -34.88 10.49 -43.11
CA ASN A 398 -34.20 10.17 -44.35
C ASN A 398 -32.74 9.68 -44.21
N SER A 399 -32.45 8.71 -45.01
CA SER A 399 -31.21 8.04 -45.36
C SER A 399 -30.38 8.82 -46.38
N GLY A 400 -29.10 8.59 -46.44
CA GLY A 400 -28.16 8.88 -47.54
C GLY A 400 -26.80 9.22 -46.96
N GLY A 401 -25.69 8.58 -47.20
CA GLY A 401 -25.21 7.92 -48.41
C GLY A 401 -23.95 8.64 -48.88
N ASN A 402 -22.82 7.92 -48.91
CA ASN A 402 -21.60 8.15 -49.74
C ASN A 402 -20.69 9.37 -49.43
N GLN A 403 -19.49 9.18 -48.97
CA GLN A 403 -18.19 8.93 -49.67
C GLN A 403 -17.12 8.62 -48.66
#